data_28ac9f054ee75ee00b7d4a01f7735401
#
_entry.id   28ac9f054ee75ee00b7d4a01f7735401
#
_cell.length_a   1.000
_cell.length_b   1.000
_cell.length_c   1.000
_cell.angle_alpha   90.00
_cell.angle_beta   90.00
_cell.angle_gamma   90.00
#
_symmetry.space_group_name_H-M   'P 1'
#
loop_
_entity.id
_entity.type
_entity.pdbx_description
1 polymer ?
#
loop_
_entity_poly.entity_id
_entity_poly.type
_entity_poly.pdbx_seq_one_letter_code
_entity_poly.pdbx_strand_id
1 'polypeptide(L)'
;MPVLAGGQSWRLATAGGDNNVRIWMIHPNIPSPSALAAASGVKPNPPRSEYIATLARHTGVVNVVRFSPHGDMLASAGDDGNVLFWVRQDPSRQPFGEAQFSASAESDGVIDKESWRVRLMTRATTLELYDLAWSPDGDYVAVGGTDFCVRVIRVSDGSVVRSISDHQHYVQGIAWDPLQMYLATQSSDRHMHVYELHQDKTTVSTQLLS
;
A
#
# COMPACT_ATOMS: atom_id res chain seq x y z
N MET A 1 6.73 0.56 23.49
CA MET A 1 6.21 1.93 23.58
C MET A 1 5.16 1.96 24.67
N PRO A 2 5.09 2.99 25.52
CA PRO A 2 4.04 3.05 26.51
C PRO A 2 2.70 3.12 25.76
N VAL A 3 1.80 2.22 26.12
CA VAL A 3 0.40 2.27 25.70
C VAL A 3 -0.17 3.55 26.32
N LEU A 4 -0.31 4.59 25.51
CA LEU A 4 -1.04 5.78 25.94
C LEU A 4 -2.46 5.35 26.29
N ALA A 5 -2.91 5.71 27.48
CA ALA A 5 -4.29 5.53 27.88
C ALA A 5 -5.19 6.18 26.81
N GLY A 6 -5.82 5.34 25.93
CA GLY A 6 -6.65 5.89 24.89
C GLY A 6 -6.53 5.28 23.50
N GLY A 7 -5.77 4.21 23.29
CA GLY A 7 -5.77 3.49 22.03
C GLY A 7 -4.39 3.31 21.39
N GLN A 8 -4.32 2.36 20.48
CA GLN A 8 -3.12 2.03 19.70
C GLN A 8 -2.95 3.05 18.58
N SER A 9 -1.71 3.54 18.36
CA SER A 9 -1.38 4.40 17.23
C SER A 9 -1.19 3.56 15.95
N TRP A 10 -1.62 4.10 14.81
CA TRP A 10 -1.53 3.42 13.51
C TRP A 10 -0.77 4.25 12.49
N ARG A 11 -0.10 3.57 11.56
CA ARG A 11 0.45 4.22 10.38
C ARG A 11 -0.62 4.37 9.32
N LEU A 12 -0.68 5.57 8.73
CA LEU A 12 -1.46 5.89 7.54
C LEU A 12 -0.48 6.23 6.42
N ALA A 13 -0.67 5.65 5.24
CA ALA A 13 0.02 6.05 4.03
C ALA A 13 -0.89 6.88 3.14
N THR A 14 -0.38 7.97 2.60
CA THR A 14 -1.05 8.82 1.62
C THR A 14 -0.18 8.98 0.39
N ALA A 15 -0.80 9.09 -0.78
CA ALA A 15 -0.15 9.29 -2.06
C ALA A 15 -0.85 10.39 -2.85
N GLY A 16 -0.18 10.99 -3.82
CA GLY A 16 -0.79 12.08 -4.57
C GLY A 16 0.02 12.58 -5.77
N GLY A 17 -0.43 13.71 -6.32
CA GLY A 17 0.07 14.34 -7.55
C GLY A 17 1.50 14.90 -7.47
N ASP A 18 2.12 14.89 -6.32
CA ASP A 18 3.51 15.30 -6.13
C ASP A 18 4.50 14.12 -6.27
N ASN A 19 4.04 12.97 -6.76
CA ASN A 19 4.80 11.75 -7.00
C ASN A 19 5.37 11.09 -5.74
N ASN A 20 4.90 11.52 -4.56
CA ASN A 20 5.40 11.03 -3.28
C ASN A 20 4.34 10.23 -2.53
N VAL A 21 4.83 9.27 -1.76
CA VAL A 21 4.06 8.62 -0.71
C VAL A 21 4.52 9.21 0.64
N ARG A 22 3.56 9.56 1.51
CA ARG A 22 3.86 10.03 2.87
C ARG A 22 3.30 9.09 3.90
N ILE A 23 4.07 8.89 4.94
CA ILE A 23 3.69 8.07 6.10
C ILE A 23 3.39 9.01 7.26
N TRP A 24 2.28 8.73 7.91
CA TRP A 24 1.78 9.46 9.07
C TRP A 24 1.56 8.49 10.23
N MET A 25 1.76 8.96 11.45
CA MET A 25 1.29 8.27 12.65
C MET A 25 0.00 8.94 13.13
N ILE A 26 -1.05 8.14 13.25
CA ILE A 26 -2.33 8.59 13.79
C ILE A 26 -2.44 8.13 15.24
N HIS A 27 -2.60 9.10 16.13
CA HIS A 27 -2.81 8.89 17.55
C HIS A 27 -4.28 9.13 17.87
N PRO A 28 -5.11 8.08 17.99
CA PRO A 28 -6.49 8.27 18.41
C PRO A 28 -6.49 8.68 19.88
N ASN A 29 -7.09 9.79 20.17
CA ASN A 29 -7.20 10.28 21.54
C ASN A 29 -8.50 9.74 22.15
N ILE A 30 -8.57 8.43 22.36
CA ILE A 30 -9.73 7.76 22.97
C ILE A 30 -9.52 7.79 24.48
N PRO A 31 -10.35 8.53 25.26
CA PRO A 31 -10.26 8.53 26.72
C PRO A 31 -10.43 7.10 27.26
N SER A 32 -9.70 6.74 28.30
CA SER A 32 -9.91 5.46 28.97
C SER A 32 -11.35 5.37 29.52
N PRO A 33 -11.92 4.17 29.63
CA PRO A 33 -13.27 3.99 30.22
C PRO A 33 -13.41 4.63 31.61
N SER A 34 -12.33 4.62 32.40
CA SER A 34 -12.28 5.29 33.72
C SER A 34 -12.28 6.80 33.62
N ALA A 35 -11.60 7.38 32.62
CA ALA A 35 -11.63 8.82 32.37
C ALA A 35 -12.99 9.29 31.83
N LEU A 36 -13.65 8.48 31.01
CA LEU A 36 -15.02 8.72 30.52
C LEU A 36 -16.04 8.65 31.67
N ALA A 37 -15.87 7.74 32.62
CA ALA A 37 -16.75 7.60 33.79
C ALA A 37 -16.56 8.77 34.80
N ALA A 38 -15.35 9.34 34.89
CA ALA A 38 -15.05 10.44 35.80
C ALA A 38 -15.40 11.83 35.25
N ALA A 39 -15.61 11.97 33.95
CA ALA A 39 -15.75 13.24 33.25
C ALA A 39 -17.12 13.40 32.61
N SER A 40 -18.13 13.73 33.40
CA SER A 40 -19.36 14.26 32.84
C SER A 40 -19.08 15.62 32.17
N GLY A 41 -18.99 15.64 30.84
CA GLY A 41 -18.91 16.86 30.04
C GLY A 41 -17.57 17.18 29.36
N VAL A 42 -16.52 16.34 29.49
CA VAL A 42 -15.28 16.55 28.75
C VAL A 42 -15.40 15.99 27.34
N LYS A 43 -15.33 16.85 26.32
CA LYS A 43 -15.25 16.43 24.92
C LYS A 43 -13.91 15.69 24.73
N PRO A 44 -13.89 14.53 24.05
CA PRO A 44 -12.64 13.88 23.70
C PRO A 44 -11.80 14.82 22.83
N ASN A 45 -10.50 14.89 23.09
CA ASN A 45 -9.60 15.65 22.23
C ASN A 45 -9.59 15.03 20.81
N PRO A 46 -9.43 15.84 19.75
CA PRO A 46 -9.36 15.30 18.40
C PRO A 46 -8.16 14.36 18.23
N PRO A 47 -8.25 13.38 17.30
CA PRO A 47 -7.09 12.58 16.92
C PRO A 47 -5.93 13.48 16.49
N ARG A 48 -4.72 13.10 16.83
CA ARG A 48 -3.51 13.79 16.42
C ARG A 48 -2.83 13.01 15.29
N SER A 49 -2.46 13.71 14.21
CA SER A 49 -1.60 13.18 13.16
C SER A 49 -0.17 13.70 13.32
N GLU A 50 0.80 12.84 13.08
CA GLU A 50 2.21 13.15 13.12
C GLU A 50 2.87 12.68 11.82
N TYR A 51 3.63 13.58 11.17
CA TYR A 51 4.42 13.23 9.99
C TYR A 51 5.58 12.31 10.36
N ILE A 52 5.80 11.26 9.56
CA ILE A 52 6.81 10.23 9.83
C ILE A 52 7.87 10.16 8.73
N ALA A 53 7.49 10.08 7.45
CA ALA A 53 8.44 9.96 6.36
C ALA A 53 7.83 10.31 5.00
N THR A 54 8.68 10.73 4.06
CA THR A 54 8.38 10.85 2.63
C THR A 54 9.16 9.80 1.82
N LEU A 55 8.46 9.08 0.97
CA LEU A 55 8.97 8.06 0.08
C LEU A 55 8.94 8.60 -1.35
N ALA A 56 10.07 9.11 -1.83
CA ALA A 56 10.20 9.81 -3.10
C ALA A 56 10.99 8.93 -4.10
N ARG A 57 10.31 8.14 -4.90
CA ARG A 57 10.91 7.27 -5.92
C ARG A 57 10.06 7.11 -7.19
N HIS A 58 8.76 7.42 -7.14
CA HIS A 58 7.94 7.46 -8.32
C HIS A 58 8.32 8.65 -9.22
N THR A 59 8.20 8.47 -10.53
CA THR A 59 8.46 9.51 -11.52
C THR A 59 7.18 10.09 -12.11
N GLY A 60 6.03 9.59 -11.69
CA GLY A 60 4.68 10.06 -12.02
C GLY A 60 3.79 10.09 -10.79
N VAL A 61 2.56 10.58 -10.98
CA VAL A 61 1.55 10.64 -9.91
C VAL A 61 1.36 9.27 -9.29
N VAL A 62 1.28 9.21 -7.96
CA VAL A 62 1.00 7.97 -7.24
C VAL A 62 -0.50 7.89 -6.96
N ASN A 63 -1.18 6.97 -7.65
CA ASN A 63 -2.63 6.84 -7.60
C ASN A 63 -3.09 5.94 -6.45
N VAL A 64 -2.25 4.99 -6.06
CA VAL A 64 -2.62 4.01 -5.04
C VAL A 64 -1.45 3.63 -4.16
N VAL A 65 -1.74 3.48 -2.87
CA VAL A 65 -0.82 2.98 -1.86
C VAL A 65 -1.56 2.11 -0.85
N ARG A 66 -0.99 0.93 -0.51
CA ARG A 66 -1.59 -0.03 0.42
C ARG A 66 -0.52 -0.71 1.27
N PHE A 67 -0.76 -0.80 2.57
CA PHE A 67 0.03 -1.67 3.43
C PHE A 67 -0.26 -3.14 3.15
N SER A 68 0.77 -3.98 3.28
CA SER A 68 0.60 -5.43 3.28
C SER A 68 -0.30 -5.87 4.46
N PRO A 69 -0.95 -7.03 4.37
CA PRO A 69 -1.81 -7.53 5.45
C PRO A 69 -1.08 -7.64 6.79
N HIS A 70 0.21 -7.94 6.77
CA HIS A 70 1.06 -8.02 7.97
C HIS A 70 1.58 -6.66 8.45
N GLY A 71 1.43 -5.60 7.65
CA GLY A 71 1.88 -4.23 7.98
C GLY A 71 3.39 -4.02 7.95
N ASP A 72 4.16 -4.96 7.43
CA ASP A 72 5.62 -4.94 7.32
C ASP A 72 6.13 -4.33 6.02
N MET A 73 5.29 -4.31 5.00
CA MET A 73 5.57 -3.71 3.69
C MET A 73 4.48 -2.74 3.26
N LEU A 74 4.81 -1.93 2.26
CA LEU A 74 3.88 -1.05 1.56
C LEU A 74 4.04 -1.27 0.07
N ALA A 75 2.95 -1.29 -0.69
CA ALA A 75 2.99 -1.24 -2.14
C ALA A 75 2.38 0.07 -2.64
N SER A 76 2.98 0.66 -3.66
CA SER A 76 2.47 1.85 -4.34
C SER A 76 2.55 1.71 -5.84
N ALA A 77 1.61 2.32 -6.57
CA ALA A 77 1.57 2.32 -8.02
C ALA A 77 0.96 3.62 -8.55
N GLY A 78 1.26 3.96 -9.80
CA GLY A 78 0.79 5.21 -10.38
C GLY A 78 1.07 5.36 -11.87
N ASP A 79 1.16 6.61 -12.33
CA ASP A 79 1.25 6.98 -13.75
C ASP A 79 2.57 6.56 -14.40
N ASP A 80 3.60 6.27 -13.63
CA ASP A 80 4.87 5.77 -14.16
C ASP A 80 4.85 4.29 -14.54
N GLY A 81 3.72 3.60 -14.30
CA GLY A 81 3.52 2.19 -14.63
C GLY A 81 4.30 1.22 -13.78
N ASN A 82 4.92 1.70 -12.71
CA ASN A 82 5.70 0.89 -11.78
C ASN A 82 4.88 0.53 -10.54
N VAL A 83 5.16 -0.65 -10.01
CA VAL A 83 4.76 -1.07 -8.67
C VAL A 83 6.01 -1.09 -7.80
N LEU A 84 6.04 -0.28 -6.76
CA LEU A 84 7.14 -0.21 -5.81
C LEU A 84 6.73 -0.88 -4.50
N PHE A 85 7.60 -1.77 -4.03
CA PHE A 85 7.47 -2.42 -2.72
C PHE A 85 8.46 -1.81 -1.75
N TRP A 86 7.95 -1.27 -0.66
CA TRP A 86 8.71 -0.54 0.33
C TRP A 86 8.80 -1.32 1.62
N VAL A 87 9.96 -1.27 2.25
CA VAL A 87 10.19 -1.83 3.58
C VAL A 87 10.79 -0.77 4.49
N ARG A 88 10.36 -0.78 5.75
CA ARG A 88 10.95 0.06 6.78
C ARG A 88 12.33 -0.46 7.14
N GLN A 89 13.30 0.43 7.21
CA GLN A 89 14.64 0.11 7.70
C GLN A 89 14.64 0.14 9.24
N ASP A 90 15.20 -0.91 9.82
CA ASP A 90 15.47 -0.93 11.25
C ASP A 90 16.83 -0.25 11.50
N PRO A 91 16.87 0.88 12.23
CA PRO A 91 18.11 1.58 12.49
C PRO A 91 19.15 0.73 13.24
N SER A 92 18.71 -0.32 13.95
CA SER A 92 19.61 -1.23 14.66
C SER A 92 20.30 -2.27 13.77
N ARG A 93 19.88 -2.42 12.51
CA ARG A 93 20.41 -3.39 11.53
C ARG A 93 21.27 -2.79 10.43
N GLN A 94 21.72 -1.55 10.57
CA GLN A 94 22.60 -0.95 9.57
C GLN A 94 24.02 -1.55 9.68
N PRO A 95 24.59 -2.13 8.62
CA PRO A 95 26.02 -2.47 8.60
C PRO A 95 26.83 -1.18 8.74
N PHE A 96 27.83 -1.20 9.61
CA PHE A 96 28.81 -0.13 9.78
C PHE A 96 29.43 0.20 8.42
N GLY A 97 29.19 1.42 7.88
CA GLY A 97 29.92 1.93 6.72
C GLY A 97 29.08 2.39 5.52
N GLU A 98 27.79 2.17 5.45
CA GLU A 98 26.97 2.84 4.42
C GLU A 98 26.60 4.23 4.89
N ALA A 99 27.18 5.23 4.21
CA ALA A 99 26.84 6.63 4.40
C ALA A 99 25.31 6.81 4.30
N GLN A 100 24.76 7.54 5.25
CA GLN A 100 23.39 8.01 5.24
C GLN A 100 23.13 8.83 3.95
N PHE A 101 22.85 8.16 2.85
CA PHE A 101 22.13 8.79 1.76
C PHE A 101 20.63 8.76 2.09
N SER A 102 20.26 9.41 3.18
CA SER A 102 18.97 10.08 3.23
C SER A 102 19.08 11.21 2.21
N ALA A 103 18.72 10.92 0.96
CA ALA A 103 18.29 11.97 0.07
C ALA A 103 17.04 12.58 0.73
N SER A 104 17.27 13.47 1.68
CA SER A 104 16.30 14.46 2.10
C SER A 104 15.95 15.22 0.82
N ALA A 105 14.86 14.83 0.17
CA ALA A 105 14.17 15.76 -0.68
C ALA A 105 13.99 17.01 0.18
N GLU A 106 14.59 18.10 -0.26
CA GLU A 106 14.38 19.42 0.32
C GLU A 106 12.89 19.77 0.18
N SER A 107 12.10 19.36 1.12
CA SER A 107 10.73 19.80 1.30
C SER A 107 10.58 20.31 2.72
N ASP A 108 10.57 21.61 2.86
CA ASP A 108 10.10 22.37 4.03
C ASP A 108 10.76 22.09 5.40
N GLY A 109 12.01 21.63 5.46
CA GLY A 109 12.73 21.49 6.73
C GLY A 109 12.18 20.42 7.68
N VAL A 110 11.29 19.56 7.22
CA VAL A 110 10.73 18.45 8.03
C VAL A 110 11.63 17.23 7.92
N ILE A 111 12.15 16.77 9.05
CA ILE A 111 13.03 15.60 9.14
C ILE A 111 12.21 14.33 9.22
N ASP A 112 12.54 13.34 8.37
CA ASP A 112 11.96 12.01 8.42
C ASP A 112 12.32 11.30 9.75
N LYS A 113 11.31 10.72 10.39
CA LYS A 113 11.44 9.97 11.66
C LYS A 113 11.63 8.49 11.45
N GLU A 114 11.29 7.98 10.28
CA GLU A 114 11.51 6.61 9.85
C GLU A 114 12.20 6.62 8.49
N SER A 115 13.08 5.64 8.27
CA SER A 115 13.70 5.41 6.98
C SER A 115 12.99 4.27 6.27
N TRP A 116 12.62 4.49 5.01
CA TRP A 116 11.98 3.52 4.14
C TRP A 116 12.80 3.36 2.87
N ARG A 117 12.94 2.13 2.38
CA ARG A 117 13.63 1.85 1.13
C ARG A 117 12.77 1.03 0.19
N VAL A 118 12.99 1.18 -1.11
CA VAL A 118 12.45 0.27 -2.11
C VAL A 118 13.18 -1.07 -1.97
N ARG A 119 12.43 -2.13 -1.65
CA ARG A 119 12.92 -3.50 -1.68
C ARG A 119 12.93 -4.04 -3.10
N LEU A 120 11.88 -3.72 -3.85
CA LEU A 120 11.64 -4.24 -5.18
C LEU A 120 10.83 -3.23 -5.98
N MET A 121 11.12 -3.13 -7.27
CA MET A 121 10.36 -2.38 -8.24
C MET A 121 10.04 -3.27 -9.43
N THR A 122 8.77 -3.34 -9.80
CA THR A 122 8.30 -4.07 -10.96
C THR A 122 7.63 -3.11 -11.93
N ARG A 123 8.11 -3.07 -13.17
CA ARG A 123 7.40 -2.37 -14.22
C ARG A 123 6.25 -3.24 -14.72
N ALA A 124 5.03 -2.91 -14.30
CA ALA A 124 3.85 -3.67 -14.66
C ALA A 124 3.37 -3.32 -16.08
N THR A 125 3.43 -2.04 -16.44
CA THR A 125 2.98 -1.51 -17.74
C THR A 125 3.79 -0.28 -18.12
N THR A 126 3.57 0.26 -19.32
CA THR A 126 4.07 1.58 -19.74
C THR A 126 3.02 2.68 -19.57
N LEU A 127 1.83 2.31 -19.11
CA LEU A 127 0.68 3.18 -18.91
C LEU A 127 0.36 3.35 -17.42
N GLU A 128 -0.65 4.11 -17.11
CA GLU A 128 -1.05 4.46 -15.75
C GLU A 128 -1.68 3.28 -15.02
N LEU A 129 -1.35 3.14 -13.75
CA LEU A 129 -1.94 2.18 -12.81
C LEU A 129 -2.87 2.91 -11.84
N TYR A 130 -4.10 2.39 -11.64
CA TYR A 130 -5.12 3.07 -10.84
C TYR A 130 -5.38 2.42 -9.49
N ASP A 131 -5.31 1.09 -9.43
CA ASP A 131 -5.56 0.40 -8.17
C ASP A 131 -4.69 -0.83 -8.01
N LEU A 132 -4.49 -1.23 -6.75
CA LEU A 132 -3.80 -2.45 -6.37
C LEU A 132 -4.43 -3.09 -5.13
N ALA A 133 -4.37 -4.40 -5.05
CA ALA A 133 -4.82 -5.16 -3.90
C ALA A 133 -3.79 -6.24 -3.53
N TRP A 134 -3.51 -6.35 -2.23
CA TRP A 134 -2.70 -7.42 -1.68
C TRP A 134 -3.51 -8.71 -1.53
N SER A 135 -2.88 -9.85 -1.80
CA SER A 135 -3.40 -11.13 -1.35
C SER A 135 -3.35 -11.22 0.19
N PRO A 136 -4.29 -11.93 0.83
CA PRO A 136 -4.37 -12.01 2.29
C PRO A 136 -3.13 -12.59 2.97
N ASP A 137 -2.37 -13.45 2.28
CA ASP A 137 -1.08 -14.01 2.74
C ASP A 137 0.10 -13.03 2.55
N GLY A 138 -0.09 -11.98 1.72
CA GLY A 138 0.97 -11.01 1.39
C GLY A 138 1.96 -11.49 0.34
N ASP A 139 1.74 -12.63 -0.29
CA ASP A 139 2.65 -13.21 -1.29
C ASP A 139 2.46 -12.62 -2.69
N TYR A 140 1.28 -12.03 -2.96
CA TYR A 140 0.93 -11.46 -4.26
C TYR A 140 0.31 -10.07 -4.12
N VAL A 141 0.43 -9.30 -5.20
CA VAL A 141 -0.29 -8.05 -5.43
C VAL A 141 -0.94 -8.10 -6.80
N ALA A 142 -2.24 -7.84 -6.87
CA ALA A 142 -2.94 -7.60 -8.12
C ALA A 142 -2.95 -6.10 -8.42
N VAL A 143 -2.70 -5.70 -9.66
CA VAL A 143 -2.63 -4.30 -10.10
C VAL A 143 -3.29 -4.13 -11.46
N GLY A 144 -3.95 -3.00 -11.70
CA GLY A 144 -4.61 -2.69 -12.97
C GLY A 144 -4.70 -1.19 -13.23
N GLY A 145 -4.94 -0.84 -14.48
CA GLY A 145 -4.97 0.55 -14.91
C GLY A 145 -5.53 0.76 -16.31
N THR A 146 -4.91 1.68 -17.05
CA THR A 146 -5.42 2.19 -18.34
C THR A 146 -5.16 1.25 -19.52
N ASP A 147 -4.37 0.22 -19.36
CA ASP A 147 -4.10 -0.78 -20.40
C ASP A 147 -5.10 -1.96 -20.41
N PHE A 148 -6.18 -1.87 -19.64
CA PHE A 148 -7.29 -2.81 -19.54
C PHE A 148 -6.91 -4.18 -18.92
N CYS A 149 -5.67 -4.33 -18.50
CA CYS A 149 -5.14 -5.58 -17.97
C CYS A 149 -5.01 -5.53 -16.45
N VAL A 150 -5.34 -6.64 -15.81
CA VAL A 150 -4.99 -6.90 -14.42
C VAL A 150 -3.79 -7.84 -14.37
N ARG A 151 -2.78 -7.50 -13.59
CA ARG A 151 -1.57 -8.30 -13.41
C ARG A 151 -1.44 -8.74 -11.97
N VAL A 152 -1.16 -10.01 -11.78
CA VAL A 152 -0.80 -10.56 -10.48
C VAL A 152 0.72 -10.67 -10.41
N ILE A 153 1.31 -9.99 -9.45
CA ILE A 153 2.76 -9.87 -9.24
C ILE A 153 3.12 -10.62 -7.98
N ARG A 154 4.14 -11.48 -8.05
CA ARG A 154 4.69 -12.16 -6.88
C ARG A 154 5.61 -11.22 -6.12
N VAL A 155 5.41 -11.06 -4.82
CA VAL A 155 6.11 -10.10 -3.98
C VAL A 155 7.56 -10.51 -3.68
N SER A 156 7.87 -11.80 -3.74
CA SER A 156 9.22 -12.30 -3.42
C SER A 156 10.27 -11.87 -4.44
N ASP A 157 9.91 -11.85 -5.74
CA ASP A 157 10.81 -11.63 -6.87
C ASP A 157 10.32 -10.56 -7.87
N GLY A 158 9.09 -10.06 -7.73
CA GLY A 158 8.49 -9.07 -8.63
C GLY A 158 8.03 -9.62 -9.97
N SER A 159 8.01 -10.92 -10.16
CA SER A 159 7.54 -11.52 -11.41
C SER A 159 6.05 -11.37 -11.60
N VAL A 160 5.62 -11.04 -12.82
CA VAL A 160 4.21 -11.09 -13.21
C VAL A 160 3.85 -12.55 -13.44
N VAL A 161 3.09 -13.14 -12.52
CA VAL A 161 2.69 -14.58 -12.59
C VAL A 161 1.42 -14.78 -13.37
N ARG A 162 0.59 -13.76 -13.49
CA ARG A 162 -0.65 -13.81 -14.27
C ARG A 162 -0.96 -12.46 -14.88
N SER A 163 -1.46 -12.45 -16.12
CA SER A 163 -2.09 -11.31 -16.78
C SER A 163 -3.50 -11.70 -17.23
N ILE A 164 -4.47 -10.85 -16.95
CA ILE A 164 -5.88 -11.00 -17.25
C ILE A 164 -6.29 -9.81 -18.11
N SER A 165 -6.83 -10.05 -19.30
CA SER A 165 -7.18 -9.02 -20.30
C SER A 165 -8.64 -9.13 -20.75
N ASP A 166 -9.54 -9.45 -19.83
CA ASP A 166 -10.96 -9.67 -20.13
C ASP A 166 -11.76 -8.37 -20.17
N HIS A 167 -11.21 -7.29 -19.57
CA HIS A 167 -11.82 -5.97 -19.62
C HIS A 167 -11.59 -5.26 -20.96
N GLN A 168 -12.56 -4.45 -21.37
CA GLN A 168 -12.53 -3.67 -22.61
C GLN A 168 -12.26 -2.17 -22.38
N HIS A 169 -12.04 -1.78 -21.12
CA HIS A 169 -11.73 -0.42 -20.71
C HIS A 169 -10.88 -0.41 -19.43
N TYR A 170 -10.55 0.80 -18.92
CA TYR A 170 -9.69 0.99 -17.74
C TYR A 170 -10.16 0.19 -16.55
N VAL A 171 -9.23 -0.50 -15.91
CA VAL A 171 -9.48 -1.16 -14.62
C VAL A 171 -9.32 -0.13 -13.52
N GLN A 172 -10.41 0.13 -12.78
CA GLN A 172 -10.47 1.19 -11.77
C GLN A 172 -10.47 0.67 -10.34
N GLY A 173 -10.80 -0.60 -10.14
CA GLY A 173 -10.88 -1.18 -8.82
C GLY A 173 -10.52 -2.65 -8.81
N ILE A 174 -9.80 -3.06 -7.78
CA ILE A 174 -9.37 -4.44 -7.56
C ILE A 174 -9.57 -4.78 -6.09
N ALA A 175 -10.17 -5.92 -5.81
CA ALA A 175 -10.35 -6.43 -4.46
C ALA A 175 -10.00 -7.92 -4.41
N TRP A 176 -9.16 -8.28 -3.44
CA TRP A 176 -8.85 -9.67 -3.16
C TRP A 176 -9.75 -10.19 -2.04
N ASP A 177 -10.33 -11.37 -2.24
CA ASP A 177 -11.13 -12.02 -1.22
C ASP A 177 -10.26 -12.35 0.01
N PRO A 178 -10.71 -12.01 1.24
CA PRO A 178 -9.95 -12.32 2.46
C PRO A 178 -9.67 -13.81 2.69
N LEU A 179 -10.44 -14.70 2.04
CA LEU A 179 -10.23 -16.15 2.09
C LEU A 179 -9.34 -16.67 0.95
N GLN A 180 -8.78 -15.79 0.12
CA GLN A 180 -7.93 -16.08 -1.04
C GLN A 180 -8.59 -16.87 -2.17
N MET A 181 -9.89 -17.02 -2.16
CA MET A 181 -10.58 -17.82 -3.18
C MET A 181 -10.91 -17.04 -4.45
N TYR A 182 -11.06 -15.71 -4.33
CA TYR A 182 -11.55 -14.87 -5.41
C TYR A 182 -10.77 -13.57 -5.56
N LEU A 183 -10.73 -13.09 -6.79
CA LEU A 183 -10.28 -11.76 -7.16
C LEU A 183 -11.40 -11.06 -7.91
N ALA A 184 -11.85 -9.93 -7.40
CA ALA A 184 -12.84 -9.07 -8.06
C ALA A 184 -12.14 -7.89 -8.72
N THR A 185 -12.57 -7.55 -9.94
CA THR A 185 -12.08 -6.39 -10.70
C THR A 185 -13.22 -5.58 -11.25
N GLN A 186 -13.11 -4.28 -11.25
CA GLN A 186 -14.10 -3.33 -11.75
C GLN A 186 -13.47 -2.46 -12.85
N SER A 187 -14.23 -2.21 -13.91
CA SER A 187 -13.75 -1.43 -15.05
C SER A 187 -14.74 -0.36 -15.50
N SER A 188 -14.22 0.64 -16.22
CA SER A 188 -14.99 1.63 -16.96
C SER A 188 -15.79 1.03 -18.11
N ASP A 189 -15.60 -0.23 -18.48
CA ASP A 189 -16.47 -0.96 -19.42
C ASP A 189 -17.85 -1.29 -18.83
N ARG A 190 -18.09 -0.89 -17.56
CA ARG A 190 -19.31 -1.10 -16.79
C ARG A 190 -19.53 -2.55 -16.36
N HIS A 191 -18.49 -3.37 -16.37
CA HIS A 191 -18.50 -4.73 -15.86
C HIS A 191 -17.66 -4.86 -14.60
N MET A 192 -18.06 -5.77 -13.77
CA MET A 192 -17.29 -6.31 -12.67
C MET A 192 -17.07 -7.80 -12.97
N HIS A 193 -15.81 -8.21 -12.95
CA HIS A 193 -15.45 -9.61 -13.12
C HIS A 193 -15.01 -10.19 -11.77
N VAL A 194 -15.38 -11.42 -11.53
CA VAL A 194 -14.93 -12.20 -10.36
C VAL A 194 -14.23 -13.44 -10.88
N TYR A 195 -13.01 -13.64 -10.43
CA TYR A 195 -12.18 -14.77 -10.82
C TYR A 195 -11.99 -15.68 -9.64
N GLU A 196 -12.22 -16.96 -9.84
CA GLU A 196 -11.78 -17.99 -8.91
C GLU A 196 -10.26 -18.19 -9.04
N LEU A 197 -9.58 -18.25 -7.90
CA LEU A 197 -8.13 -18.35 -7.83
C LEU A 197 -7.74 -19.78 -7.49
N HIS A 198 -6.93 -20.38 -8.35
CA HIS A 198 -6.30 -21.66 -8.07
C HIS A 198 -4.80 -21.43 -7.92
N GLN A 199 -4.31 -21.58 -6.71
CA GLN A 199 -2.89 -21.39 -6.40
C GLN A 199 -2.18 -22.73 -6.37
N ASP A 200 -1.32 -22.96 -7.36
CA ASP A 200 -0.22 -23.91 -7.23
C ASP A 200 1.00 -23.17 -6.70
N LYS A 201 1.96 -23.89 -6.08
CA LYS A 201 3.18 -23.29 -5.48
C LYS A 201 3.98 -22.38 -6.44
N THR A 202 3.70 -22.41 -7.74
CA THR A 202 4.46 -21.71 -8.79
C THR A 202 3.59 -20.83 -9.70
N THR A 203 2.28 -21.07 -9.75
CA THR A 203 1.38 -20.37 -10.69
C THR A 203 0.07 -20.00 -10.03
N VAL A 204 -0.47 -18.85 -10.43
CA VAL A 204 -1.84 -18.44 -10.11
C VAL A 204 -2.65 -18.60 -11.39
N SER A 205 -3.61 -19.50 -11.39
CA SER A 205 -4.61 -19.61 -12.46
C SER A 205 -5.90 -18.91 -12.06
N THR A 206 -6.57 -18.34 -13.02
CA THR A 206 -7.82 -17.58 -12.80
C THR A 206 -8.89 -18.12 -13.74
N GLN A 207 -10.10 -18.27 -13.23
CA GLN A 207 -11.27 -18.60 -14.02
C GLN A 207 -12.34 -17.53 -13.76
N LEU A 208 -12.83 -16.91 -14.86
CA LEU A 208 -13.94 -15.97 -14.77
C LEU A 208 -15.22 -16.73 -14.37
N LEU A 209 -15.88 -16.25 -13.34
CA LEU A 209 -17.18 -16.73 -12.93
C LEU A 209 -18.26 -15.98 -13.73
N SER A 210 -19.02 -16.69 -14.48
CA SER A 210 -20.14 -16.20 -15.31
C SER A 210 -21.45 -16.09 -14.53
#